data_72d6a8afa1a136932b98412fe04ef8ae
#
_entry.id   72d6a8afa1a136932b98412fe04ef8ae
#
_cell.length_a   1.000
_cell.length_b   1.000
_cell.length_c   1.000
_cell.angle_alpha   90.00
_cell.angle_beta   90.00
_cell.angle_gamma   90.00
#
_symmetry.space_group_name_H-M   'P 1'
#
loop_
_entity.id
_entity.type
_entity.pdbx_description
1 polymer ?
#
loop_
_entity_poly.entity_id
_entity_poly.type
_entity_poly.pdbx_seq_one_letter_code
_entity_poly.pdbx_strand_id
1 'polypeptide(L)'
;MADSDIETAVTRALEESPDRNFTETVDLAINLRDLDLDEPSNRVDESVVLPAGTGQETTIVVFAEGETALRAEDVADDVLDGDELADLGDDDDAAKELADDTDFFIAEEAMMQNIGRYLGTVLGPRGKMPTPLSPDDDVVETVNRMKNTVQLRSGDRRTFHTRVGAEDMGAEDIADNVDVILRRLHADLEKGPQNIGSVFVKTTMGPSVEVA
;
A
#
# COMPACT_ATOMS: atom_id res chain seq x y z
N MET A 1 -14.99 -5.07 -16.91
CA MET A 1 -15.20 -6.49 -16.60
C MET A 1 -16.50 -6.60 -15.84
N ALA A 2 -17.20 -7.72 -15.91
CA ALA A 2 -18.37 -7.88 -15.06
C ALA A 2 -17.89 -8.24 -13.65
N ASP A 3 -18.47 -7.64 -12.61
CA ASP A 3 -18.13 -7.89 -11.20
C ASP A 3 -18.21 -9.40 -10.87
N SER A 4 -19.13 -10.13 -11.51
CA SER A 4 -19.27 -11.59 -11.40
C SER A 4 -18.06 -12.41 -11.84
N ASP A 5 -17.25 -11.89 -12.77
CA ASP A 5 -16.06 -12.59 -13.27
C ASP A 5 -14.91 -12.48 -12.28
N ILE A 6 -14.77 -11.30 -11.62
CA ILE A 6 -13.78 -11.05 -10.58
C ILE A 6 -14.08 -11.91 -9.35
N GLU A 7 -15.32 -11.89 -8.87
CA GLU A 7 -15.76 -12.69 -7.72
C GLU A 7 -15.56 -14.19 -7.94
N THR A 8 -15.86 -14.69 -9.15
CA THR A 8 -15.64 -16.08 -9.51
C THR A 8 -14.15 -16.45 -9.47
N ALA A 9 -13.27 -15.58 -9.96
CA ALA A 9 -11.84 -15.81 -9.96
C ALA A 9 -11.28 -15.78 -8.53
N VAL A 10 -11.74 -14.85 -7.69
CA VAL A 10 -11.36 -14.77 -6.26
C VAL A 10 -11.82 -16.01 -5.51
N THR A 11 -13.07 -16.41 -5.65
CA THR A 11 -13.63 -17.62 -5.02
C THR A 11 -12.80 -18.85 -5.38
N ARG A 12 -12.47 -18.99 -6.66
CA ARG A 12 -11.64 -20.09 -7.13
C ARG A 12 -10.23 -20.06 -6.57
N ALA A 13 -9.60 -18.88 -6.45
CA ALA A 13 -8.27 -18.73 -5.87
C ALA A 13 -8.24 -19.12 -4.39
N LEU A 14 -9.31 -18.82 -3.64
CA LEU A 14 -9.47 -19.18 -2.24
C LEU A 14 -9.73 -20.70 -2.10
N GLU A 15 -10.62 -21.28 -2.91
CA GLU A 15 -10.95 -22.72 -2.86
C GLU A 15 -9.79 -23.63 -3.30
N GLU A 16 -8.98 -23.23 -4.27
CA GLU A 16 -7.82 -23.99 -4.76
C GLU A 16 -6.57 -23.79 -3.88
N SER A 17 -6.62 -22.88 -2.88
CA SER A 17 -5.54 -22.69 -1.92
C SER A 17 -5.46 -23.85 -0.94
N PRO A 18 -4.28 -24.42 -0.69
CA PRO A 18 -4.13 -25.48 0.29
C PRO A 18 -4.16 -24.91 1.71
N ASP A 19 -4.82 -25.63 2.65
CA ASP A 19 -4.85 -25.28 4.07
C ASP A 19 -3.45 -25.07 4.64
N ARG A 20 -3.25 -23.98 5.37
CA ARG A 20 -2.00 -23.59 6.03
C ARG A 20 -2.21 -23.29 7.51
N ASN A 21 -1.11 -23.15 8.24
CA ASN A 21 -1.12 -22.82 9.68
C ASN A 21 -1.04 -21.29 9.94
N PHE A 22 -1.21 -20.48 8.91
CA PHE A 22 -1.21 -19.03 8.98
C PHE A 22 -2.23 -18.48 7.97
N THR A 23 -2.78 -17.30 8.23
CA THR A 23 -3.68 -16.60 7.31
C THR A 23 -2.89 -16.11 6.11
N GLU A 24 -3.22 -16.60 4.92
CA GLU A 24 -2.57 -16.19 3.69
C GLU A 24 -3.09 -14.82 3.23
N THR A 25 -2.19 -14.01 2.67
CA THR A 25 -2.57 -12.80 1.94
C THR A 25 -3.12 -13.16 0.57
N VAL A 26 -4.10 -12.42 0.10
CA VAL A 26 -4.55 -12.46 -1.28
C VAL A 26 -3.89 -11.33 -2.06
N ASP A 27 -3.11 -11.69 -3.08
CA ASP A 27 -2.37 -10.78 -3.92
C ASP A 27 -2.96 -10.69 -5.32
N LEU A 28 -2.94 -9.49 -5.89
CA LEU A 28 -3.26 -9.22 -7.28
C LEU A 28 -1.94 -9.00 -8.05
N ALA A 29 -1.69 -9.81 -9.06
CA ALA A 29 -0.55 -9.67 -9.96
C ALA A 29 -1.02 -9.02 -11.26
N ILE A 30 -0.46 -7.87 -11.61
CA ILE A 30 -0.84 -7.07 -12.77
C ILE A 30 0.31 -7.03 -13.75
N ASN A 31 0.04 -7.41 -14.99
CA ASN A 31 0.99 -7.36 -16.08
C ASN A 31 0.66 -6.20 -17.01
N LEU A 32 1.57 -5.23 -17.10
CA LEU A 32 1.45 -4.10 -18.03
C LEU A 32 1.99 -4.46 -19.41
N ARG A 33 1.42 -3.86 -20.44
CA ARG A 33 1.88 -4.00 -21.85
C ARG A 33 1.87 -2.65 -22.56
N ASP A 34 2.66 -2.55 -23.60
CA ASP A 34 2.72 -1.39 -24.49
C ASP A 34 3.01 -0.05 -23.77
N LEU A 35 3.81 -0.12 -22.69
CA LEU A 35 4.33 1.01 -21.93
C LEU A 35 5.85 1.02 -21.97
N ASP A 36 6.41 2.21 -22.13
CA ASP A 36 7.84 2.47 -21.95
C ASP A 36 8.09 2.87 -20.50
N LEU A 37 8.51 1.90 -19.67
CA LEU A 37 8.75 2.11 -18.23
C LEU A 37 10.13 2.71 -17.92
N ASP A 38 10.99 2.90 -18.92
CA ASP A 38 12.22 3.69 -18.76
C ASP A 38 11.86 5.16 -18.50
N GLU A 39 10.74 5.63 -19.07
CA GLU A 39 10.19 6.93 -18.81
C GLU A 39 9.40 6.94 -17.47
N PRO A 40 9.82 7.74 -16.46
CA PRO A 40 9.18 7.74 -15.13
C PRO A 40 7.70 8.08 -15.12
N SER A 41 7.25 8.92 -16.08
CA SER A 41 5.83 9.33 -16.22
C SER A 41 4.89 8.18 -16.60
N ASN A 42 5.44 7.08 -17.13
CA ASN A 42 4.66 5.91 -17.51
C ASN A 42 4.60 4.84 -16.42
N ARG A 43 5.29 5.09 -15.28
CA ARG A 43 5.30 4.18 -14.15
C ARG A 43 4.07 4.39 -13.29
N VAL A 44 3.48 3.30 -12.85
CA VAL A 44 2.41 3.34 -11.85
C VAL A 44 3.05 3.61 -10.48
N ASP A 45 2.61 4.64 -9.78
CA ASP A 45 2.94 4.93 -8.38
C ASP A 45 1.75 5.64 -7.73
N GLU A 46 0.75 4.87 -7.32
CA GLU A 46 -0.55 5.33 -6.84
C GLU A 46 -0.92 4.67 -5.52
N SER A 47 -1.55 5.43 -4.62
CA SER A 47 -2.14 4.92 -3.39
C SER A 47 -3.65 4.76 -3.56
N VAL A 48 -4.17 3.58 -3.22
CA VAL A 48 -5.58 3.25 -3.38
C VAL A 48 -6.16 2.81 -2.04
N VAL A 49 -7.25 3.45 -1.62
CA VAL A 49 -8.01 3.04 -0.43
C VAL A 49 -8.92 1.87 -0.81
N LEU A 50 -8.78 0.77 -0.10
CA LEU A 50 -9.61 -0.42 -0.30
C LEU A 50 -10.90 -0.32 0.52
N PRO A 51 -12.08 -0.49 -0.09
CA PRO A 51 -13.36 -0.34 0.60
C PRO A 51 -13.58 -1.38 1.70
N ALA A 52 -13.12 -2.61 1.51
CA ALA A 52 -13.23 -3.68 2.50
C ALA A 52 -11.99 -3.82 3.41
N GLY A 53 -11.01 -2.91 3.26
CA GLY A 53 -9.74 -2.98 3.98
C GLY A 53 -8.76 -4.01 3.40
N THR A 54 -7.58 -4.11 4.03
CA THR A 54 -6.48 -4.98 3.57
C THR A 54 -6.54 -6.41 4.14
N GLY A 55 -7.40 -6.65 5.14
CA GLY A 55 -7.47 -7.93 5.86
C GLY A 55 -6.29 -8.23 6.77
N GLN A 56 -5.35 -7.31 6.90
CA GLN A 56 -4.19 -7.43 7.79
C GLN A 56 -3.92 -6.11 8.51
N GLU A 57 -3.27 -6.20 9.66
CA GLU A 57 -2.78 -5.03 10.37
C GLU A 57 -1.72 -4.32 9.52
N THR A 58 -1.88 -3.02 9.37
CA THR A 58 -0.96 -2.15 8.65
C THR A 58 -0.25 -1.27 9.68
N THR A 59 1.07 -1.36 9.75
CA THR A 59 1.89 -0.60 10.70
C THR A 59 2.09 0.82 10.20
N ILE A 60 1.66 1.81 11.01
CA ILE A 60 1.73 3.23 10.69
C ILE A 60 2.51 3.97 11.77
N VAL A 61 3.54 4.69 11.35
CA VAL A 61 4.31 5.58 12.20
C VAL A 61 4.00 7.04 11.85
N VAL A 62 3.76 7.84 12.87
CA VAL A 62 3.42 9.26 12.73
C VAL A 62 4.54 10.13 13.33
N PHE A 63 5.04 11.07 12.54
CA PHE A 63 5.96 12.12 13.01
C PHE A 63 5.14 13.36 13.33
N ALA A 64 4.99 13.66 14.61
CA ALA A 64 4.18 14.78 15.06
C ALA A 64 4.67 15.35 16.39
N GLU A 65 4.26 16.58 16.69
CA GLU A 65 4.56 17.25 17.95
C GLU A 65 3.28 17.71 18.67
N GLY A 66 3.37 17.89 19.99
CA GLY A 66 2.33 18.52 20.81
C GLY A 66 0.98 17.82 20.78
N GLU A 67 -0.09 18.53 20.38
CA GLU A 67 -1.46 18.02 20.41
C GLU A 67 -1.69 16.95 19.34
N THR A 68 -1.07 17.09 18.18
CA THR A 68 -1.19 16.10 17.09
C THR A 68 -0.56 14.76 17.50
N ALA A 69 0.59 14.79 18.17
CA ALA A 69 1.24 13.58 18.68
C ALA A 69 0.34 12.84 19.69
N LEU A 70 -0.22 13.56 20.67
CA LEU A 70 -1.15 12.97 21.65
C LEU A 70 -2.39 12.33 21.03
N ARG A 71 -2.90 12.92 19.94
CA ARG A 71 -4.06 12.35 19.20
C ARG A 71 -3.66 11.17 18.32
N ALA A 72 -2.42 11.14 17.83
CA ALA A 72 -1.89 10.06 17.04
C ALA A 72 -1.61 8.80 17.87
N GLU A 73 -1.18 8.95 19.15
CA GLU A 73 -0.90 7.82 20.07
C GLU A 73 -2.06 6.83 20.22
N ASP A 74 -3.31 7.32 20.10
CA ASP A 74 -4.50 6.46 20.25
C ASP A 74 -4.76 5.58 19.02
N VAL A 75 -4.17 5.89 17.85
CA VAL A 75 -4.54 5.28 16.56
C VAL A 75 -3.36 4.78 15.72
N ALA A 76 -2.17 5.36 15.90
CA ALA A 76 -0.94 4.93 15.23
C ALA A 76 -0.25 3.81 16.02
N ASP A 77 0.65 3.10 15.37
CA ASP A 77 1.43 2.04 16.02
C ASP A 77 2.64 2.61 16.75
N ASP A 78 3.17 3.74 16.24
CA ASP A 78 4.23 4.51 16.92
C ASP A 78 4.14 5.99 16.55
N VAL A 79 4.57 6.87 17.46
CA VAL A 79 4.58 8.33 17.26
C VAL A 79 5.94 8.85 17.66
N LEU A 80 6.62 9.51 16.73
CA LEU A 80 7.98 10.00 16.90
C LEU A 80 8.01 11.53 16.85
N ASP A 81 8.71 12.11 17.80
CA ASP A 81 8.92 13.57 17.87
C ASP A 81 10.19 14.03 17.13
N GLY A 82 10.49 15.34 17.22
CA GLY A 82 11.65 15.92 16.54
C GLY A 82 12.99 15.47 17.12
N ASP A 83 13.06 15.16 18.41
CA ASP A 83 14.28 14.70 19.07
C ASP A 83 14.55 13.22 18.69
N GLU A 84 13.52 12.37 18.71
CA GLU A 84 13.60 10.97 18.29
C GLU A 84 13.94 10.83 16.79
N LEU A 85 13.38 11.73 15.96
CA LEU A 85 13.75 11.82 14.54
C LEU A 85 15.24 12.16 14.35
N ALA A 86 15.80 13.03 15.18
CA ALA A 86 17.22 13.39 15.10
C ALA A 86 18.11 12.22 15.53
N ASP A 87 17.73 11.50 16.59
CA ASP A 87 18.43 10.31 17.06
C ASP A 87 18.42 9.19 15.99
N LEU A 88 17.30 8.98 15.31
CA LEU A 88 17.21 8.06 14.16
C LEU A 88 18.09 8.50 12.98
N GLY A 89 18.25 9.82 12.79
CA GLY A 89 19.13 10.36 11.76
C GLY A 89 20.63 10.07 12.00
N ASP A 90 21.01 9.84 13.26
CA ASP A 90 22.37 9.50 13.66
C ASP A 90 22.61 7.98 13.70
N ASP A 91 21.55 7.14 13.63
CA ASP A 91 21.62 5.67 13.62
C ASP A 91 20.98 5.08 12.33
N ASP A 92 21.81 4.90 11.33
CA ASP A 92 21.41 4.34 10.03
C ASP A 92 20.76 2.94 10.13
N ASP A 93 21.14 2.13 11.11
CA ASP A 93 20.66 0.75 11.23
C ASP A 93 19.27 0.74 11.89
N ALA A 94 19.04 1.56 12.94
CA ALA A 94 17.73 1.79 13.53
C ALA A 94 16.74 2.39 12.50
N ALA A 95 17.20 3.35 11.71
CA ALA A 95 16.38 3.95 10.65
C ALA A 95 15.95 2.93 9.57
N LYS A 96 16.83 1.98 9.22
CA LYS A 96 16.49 0.89 8.28
C LYS A 96 15.50 -0.10 8.87
N GLU A 97 15.70 -0.50 10.13
CA GLU A 97 14.80 -1.41 10.85
C GLU A 97 13.40 -0.80 10.94
N LEU A 98 13.29 0.45 11.38
CA LEU A 98 12.02 1.17 11.39
C LEU A 98 11.37 1.22 9.99
N ALA A 99 12.17 1.51 8.95
CA ALA A 99 11.66 1.57 7.59
C ALA A 99 11.22 0.20 7.04
N ASP A 100 11.81 -0.89 7.50
CA ASP A 100 11.45 -2.24 7.06
C ASP A 100 10.19 -2.74 7.78
N ASP A 101 9.99 -2.39 9.06
CA ASP A 101 8.88 -2.81 9.89
C ASP A 101 7.61 -1.95 9.72
N THR A 102 7.72 -0.75 9.16
CA THR A 102 6.61 0.19 8.98
C THR A 102 6.07 0.15 7.54
N ASP A 103 4.76 0.04 7.38
CA ASP A 103 4.13 0.09 6.05
C ASP A 103 3.98 1.53 5.53
N PHE A 104 3.49 2.44 6.36
CA PHE A 104 3.27 3.83 6.00
C PHE A 104 3.78 4.80 7.06
N PHE A 105 4.25 5.94 6.58
CA PHE A 105 4.63 7.08 7.40
C PHE A 105 3.70 8.27 7.14
N ILE A 106 3.33 8.96 8.21
CA ILE A 106 2.61 10.24 8.16
C ILE A 106 3.46 11.26 8.91
N ALA A 107 3.52 12.48 8.45
CA ALA A 107 4.29 13.51 9.13
C ALA A 107 3.61 14.87 9.05
N GLU A 108 3.65 15.64 10.11
CA GLU A 108 3.31 17.07 10.05
C GLU A 108 4.17 17.78 9.01
N GLU A 109 3.55 18.66 8.22
CA GLU A 109 4.26 19.44 7.18
C GLU A 109 5.51 20.14 7.72
N ALA A 110 5.47 20.60 8.98
CA ALA A 110 6.59 21.26 9.63
C ALA A 110 7.81 20.34 9.80
N MET A 111 7.59 19.03 9.97
CA MET A 111 8.65 18.03 10.16
C MET A 111 9.22 17.49 8.85
N MET A 112 8.51 17.63 7.72
CA MET A 112 8.88 17.05 6.42
C MET A 112 10.30 17.43 5.97
N GLN A 113 10.73 18.66 6.23
CA GLN A 113 12.09 19.10 5.86
C GLN A 113 13.16 18.35 6.66
N ASN A 114 12.95 18.12 7.95
CA ASN A 114 13.86 17.39 8.81
C ASN A 114 13.88 15.91 8.45
N ILE A 115 12.73 15.31 8.20
CA ILE A 115 12.61 13.92 7.76
C ILE A 115 13.36 13.72 6.43
N GLY A 116 13.17 14.61 5.48
CA GLY A 116 13.92 14.57 4.21
C GLY A 116 15.43 14.64 4.38
N ARG A 117 15.90 15.35 5.40
CA ARG A 117 17.32 15.50 5.72
C ARG A 117 17.89 14.27 6.44
N TYR A 118 17.18 13.75 7.44
CA TYR A 118 17.64 12.66 8.30
C TYR A 118 17.36 11.28 7.71
N LEU A 119 16.12 11.05 7.25
CA LEU A 119 15.65 9.73 6.80
C LEU A 119 15.46 9.61 5.28
N GLY A 120 15.64 10.71 4.52
CA GLY A 120 15.39 10.72 3.07
C GLY A 120 16.19 9.70 2.27
N THR A 121 17.44 9.40 2.70
CA THR A 121 18.30 8.40 2.07
C THR A 121 17.85 6.97 2.34
N VAL A 122 17.10 6.74 3.42
CA VAL A 122 16.55 5.43 3.82
C VAL A 122 15.15 5.23 3.26
N LEU A 123 14.25 6.20 3.47
CA LEU A 123 12.84 6.12 3.08
C LEU A 123 12.60 6.33 1.59
N GLY A 124 13.37 7.25 0.96
CA GLY A 124 13.21 7.59 -0.45
C GLY A 124 13.35 6.41 -1.41
N PRO A 125 14.47 5.63 -1.38
CA PRO A 125 14.64 4.46 -2.24
C PRO A 125 13.59 3.36 -2.01
N ARG A 126 13.04 3.27 -0.79
CA ARG A 126 11.97 2.32 -0.44
C ARG A 126 10.59 2.78 -0.89
N GLY A 127 10.44 4.06 -1.28
CA GLY A 127 9.17 4.67 -1.62
C GLY A 127 8.25 4.88 -0.42
N LYS A 128 8.83 4.93 0.78
CA LYS A 128 8.11 5.08 2.06
C LYS A 128 8.23 6.52 2.62
N MET A 129 8.36 7.53 1.74
CA MET A 129 8.34 8.92 2.19
C MET A 129 7.00 9.24 2.86
N PRO A 130 7.02 9.96 3.99
CA PRO A 130 5.80 10.28 4.73
C PRO A 130 4.77 11.04 3.91
N THR A 131 3.50 10.73 4.13
CA THR A 131 2.39 11.56 3.67
C THR A 131 2.29 12.81 4.53
N PRO A 132 2.33 14.01 3.95
CA PRO A 132 2.22 15.24 4.73
C PRO A 132 0.83 15.38 5.34
N LEU A 133 0.79 15.73 6.64
CA LEU A 133 -0.42 16.08 7.37
C LEU A 133 -0.48 17.59 7.51
N SER A 134 -1.50 18.22 6.91
CA SER A 134 -1.72 19.64 7.07
C SER A 134 -2.31 19.97 8.45
N PRO A 135 -2.11 21.19 8.97
CA PRO A 135 -2.61 21.57 10.29
C PRO A 135 -4.15 21.49 10.44
N ASP A 136 -4.86 21.55 9.31
CA ASP A 136 -6.33 21.46 9.27
C ASP A 136 -6.84 20.01 9.15
N ASP A 137 -5.95 19.04 8.88
CA ASP A 137 -6.31 17.64 8.71
C ASP A 137 -6.46 16.92 10.05
N ASP A 138 -7.42 15.99 10.13
CA ASP A 138 -7.57 15.12 11.29
C ASP A 138 -6.61 13.92 11.17
N VAL A 139 -5.64 13.86 12.10
CA VAL A 139 -4.66 12.76 12.17
C VAL A 139 -5.35 11.40 12.32
N VAL A 140 -6.41 11.32 13.13
CA VAL A 140 -7.15 10.07 13.38
C VAL A 140 -7.82 9.56 12.10
N GLU A 141 -8.46 10.45 11.34
CA GLU A 141 -9.08 10.11 10.06
C GLU A 141 -8.02 9.70 9.04
N THR A 142 -6.89 10.41 9.01
CA THR A 142 -5.79 10.13 8.06
C THR A 142 -5.14 8.77 8.36
N VAL A 143 -4.86 8.45 9.62
CA VAL A 143 -4.33 7.14 10.03
C VAL A 143 -5.31 6.02 9.66
N ASN A 144 -6.59 6.17 10.00
CA ASN A 144 -7.61 5.15 9.69
C ASN A 144 -7.79 4.94 8.18
N ARG A 145 -7.68 5.99 7.38
CA ARG A 145 -7.69 5.89 5.92
C ARG A 145 -6.45 5.13 5.40
N MET A 146 -5.27 5.44 5.96
CA MET A 146 -4.02 4.79 5.58
C MET A 146 -3.99 3.30 5.93
N LYS A 147 -4.62 2.87 7.02
CA LYS A 147 -4.77 1.44 7.39
C LYS A 147 -5.44 0.61 6.31
N ASN A 148 -6.30 1.23 5.52
CA ASN A 148 -7.01 0.58 4.41
C ASN A 148 -6.39 0.92 3.04
N THR A 149 -5.22 1.54 3.00
CA THR A 149 -4.56 1.97 1.76
C THR A 149 -3.53 0.94 1.33
N VAL A 150 -3.49 0.67 0.03
CA VAL A 150 -2.41 -0.10 -0.60
C VAL A 150 -1.69 0.76 -1.63
N GLN A 151 -0.41 0.49 -1.80
CA GLN A 151 0.39 1.19 -2.79
C GLN A 151 0.54 0.33 -4.05
N LEU A 152 0.18 0.90 -5.20
CA LEU A 152 0.38 0.32 -6.51
C LEU A 152 1.68 0.86 -7.08
N ARG A 153 2.71 0.03 -7.18
CA ARG A 153 4.02 0.48 -7.64
C ARG A 153 4.63 -0.49 -8.65
N SER A 154 4.75 -0.03 -9.90
CA SER A 154 5.39 -0.82 -10.96
C SER A 154 6.91 -0.70 -10.96
N GLY A 155 7.45 0.46 -10.55
CA GLY A 155 8.84 0.78 -10.78
C GLY A 155 9.18 0.71 -12.26
N ASP A 156 10.29 0.05 -12.59
CA ASP A 156 10.77 -0.23 -13.97
C ASP A 156 10.27 -1.58 -14.52
N ARG A 157 9.38 -2.27 -13.80
CA ARG A 157 8.91 -3.62 -14.14
C ARG A 157 7.53 -3.59 -14.76
N ARG A 158 7.31 -4.45 -15.74
CA ARG A 158 5.99 -4.64 -16.35
C ARG A 158 5.02 -5.41 -15.48
N THR A 159 5.52 -6.20 -14.54
CA THR A 159 4.70 -6.96 -13.58
C THR A 159 4.92 -6.42 -12.20
N PHE A 160 3.84 -6.10 -11.52
CA PHE A 160 3.86 -5.74 -10.10
C PHE A 160 2.73 -6.44 -9.36
N HIS A 161 2.85 -6.46 -8.05
CA HIS A 161 1.92 -7.13 -7.16
C HIS A 161 1.41 -6.13 -6.12
N THR A 162 0.16 -6.30 -5.73
CA THR A 162 -0.44 -5.56 -4.62
C THR A 162 -1.36 -6.46 -3.84
N ARG A 163 -1.45 -6.22 -2.54
CA ARG A 163 -2.37 -6.92 -1.65
C ARG A 163 -3.79 -6.45 -1.91
N VAL A 164 -4.75 -7.38 -1.90
CA VAL A 164 -6.17 -7.08 -2.08
C VAL A 164 -7.03 -7.62 -0.95
N GLY A 165 -6.46 -8.37 -0.03
CA GLY A 165 -7.17 -8.92 1.13
C GLY A 165 -6.39 -10.04 1.81
N ALA A 166 -7.09 -10.76 2.68
CA ALA A 166 -6.63 -11.97 3.36
C ALA A 166 -7.61 -13.12 3.12
N GLU A 167 -7.18 -14.36 3.28
CA GLU A 167 -7.99 -15.54 2.98
C GLU A 167 -9.22 -15.73 3.88
N ASP A 168 -9.25 -15.05 5.03
CA ASP A 168 -10.38 -15.04 5.97
C ASP A 168 -11.44 -13.98 5.63
N MET A 169 -11.20 -13.14 4.64
CA MET A 169 -12.17 -12.19 4.11
C MET A 169 -13.16 -12.87 3.17
N GLY A 170 -14.35 -12.26 3.01
CA GLY A 170 -15.33 -12.68 2.01
C GLY A 170 -14.83 -12.50 0.58
N ALA A 171 -15.17 -13.44 -0.32
CA ALA A 171 -14.78 -13.32 -1.73
C ALA A 171 -15.37 -12.06 -2.40
N GLU A 172 -16.55 -11.62 -1.99
CA GLU A 172 -17.21 -10.38 -2.43
C GLU A 172 -16.39 -9.15 -2.02
N ASP A 173 -15.94 -9.08 -0.75
CA ASP A 173 -15.12 -8.00 -0.23
C ASP A 173 -13.78 -7.86 -0.97
N ILE A 174 -13.12 -9.01 -1.26
CA ILE A 174 -11.88 -9.04 -2.04
C ILE A 174 -12.14 -8.63 -3.49
N ALA A 175 -13.27 -9.06 -4.08
CA ALA A 175 -13.64 -8.68 -5.44
C ALA A 175 -13.89 -7.18 -5.58
N ASP A 176 -14.54 -6.55 -4.58
CA ASP A 176 -14.72 -5.10 -4.52
C ASP A 176 -13.39 -4.36 -4.46
N ASN A 177 -12.45 -4.85 -3.66
CA ASN A 177 -11.09 -4.30 -3.59
C ASN A 177 -10.37 -4.39 -4.95
N VAL A 178 -10.45 -5.54 -5.62
CA VAL A 178 -9.85 -5.75 -6.95
C VAL A 178 -10.47 -4.79 -7.98
N ASP A 179 -11.79 -4.64 -7.99
CA ASP A 179 -12.50 -3.76 -8.92
C ASP A 179 -12.07 -2.29 -8.75
N VAL A 180 -11.97 -1.81 -7.51
CA VAL A 180 -11.49 -0.44 -7.21
C VAL A 180 -10.06 -0.22 -7.73
N ILE A 181 -9.16 -1.19 -7.52
CA ILE A 181 -7.78 -1.12 -8.04
C ILE A 181 -7.78 -1.06 -9.57
N LEU A 182 -8.54 -1.94 -10.23
CA LEU A 182 -8.59 -1.98 -11.69
C LEU A 182 -9.19 -0.69 -12.28
N ARG A 183 -10.25 -0.16 -11.68
CA ARG A 183 -10.83 1.13 -12.08
C ARG A 183 -9.81 2.27 -11.95
N ARG A 184 -9.03 2.30 -10.86
CA ARG A 184 -8.01 3.32 -10.65
C ARG A 184 -6.92 3.23 -11.70
N LEU A 185 -6.39 2.02 -11.96
CA LEU A 185 -5.39 1.77 -12.99
C LEU A 185 -5.88 2.14 -14.40
N HIS A 186 -7.14 1.82 -14.72
CA HIS A 186 -7.73 2.20 -16.01
C HIS A 186 -7.80 3.72 -16.20
N ALA A 187 -7.94 4.48 -15.13
CA ALA A 187 -8.00 5.93 -15.19
C ALA A 187 -6.60 6.58 -15.28
N ASP A 188 -5.59 5.93 -14.67
CA ASP A 188 -4.22 6.45 -14.59
C ASP A 188 -3.39 6.12 -15.85
N LEU A 189 -3.57 4.94 -16.43
CA LEU A 189 -2.82 4.47 -17.59
C LEU A 189 -3.22 5.22 -18.87
N GLU A 190 -2.23 5.62 -19.69
CA GLU A 190 -2.40 6.42 -20.90
C GLU A 190 -3.46 5.85 -21.88
N LYS A 191 -3.44 4.53 -22.10
CA LYS A 191 -4.41 3.82 -22.96
C LYS A 191 -5.43 3.03 -22.15
N GLY A 192 -5.52 3.28 -20.85
CA GLY A 192 -6.45 2.61 -19.95
C GLY A 192 -6.33 1.08 -19.99
N PRO A 193 -7.46 0.36 -20.18
CA PRO A 193 -7.45 -1.11 -20.20
C PRO A 193 -6.51 -1.75 -21.22
N GLN A 194 -6.15 -1.04 -22.30
CA GLN A 194 -5.26 -1.58 -23.34
C GLN A 194 -3.81 -1.71 -22.86
N ASN A 195 -3.42 -0.98 -21.82
CA ASN A 195 -2.11 -1.11 -21.21
C ASN A 195 -2.02 -2.26 -20.20
N ILE A 196 -3.14 -2.92 -19.87
CA ILE A 196 -3.15 -4.10 -19.03
C ILE A 196 -3.10 -5.34 -19.94
N GLY A 197 -2.11 -6.17 -19.73
CA GLY A 197 -1.89 -7.40 -20.49
C GLY A 197 -2.68 -8.58 -19.92
N SER A 198 -2.58 -8.77 -18.60
CA SER A 198 -3.31 -9.80 -17.86
C SER A 198 -3.29 -9.47 -16.37
N VAL A 199 -4.29 -9.95 -15.65
CA VAL A 199 -4.43 -9.78 -14.21
C VAL A 199 -4.70 -11.14 -13.58
N PHE A 200 -3.97 -11.47 -12.51
CA PHE A 200 -4.13 -12.71 -11.78
C PHE A 200 -4.37 -12.42 -10.30
N VAL A 201 -5.27 -13.18 -9.69
CA VAL A 201 -5.46 -13.23 -8.24
C VAL A 201 -4.91 -14.55 -7.71
N LYS A 202 -4.27 -14.52 -6.53
CA LYS A 202 -3.73 -15.69 -5.87
C LYS A 202 -3.60 -15.46 -4.37
N THR A 203 -3.66 -16.53 -3.58
CA THR A 203 -3.15 -16.50 -2.21
C THR A 203 -1.62 -16.62 -2.22
N THR A 204 -0.96 -16.31 -1.10
CA THR A 204 0.53 -16.30 -1.03
C THR A 204 1.15 -17.58 -1.58
N MET A 205 0.61 -18.74 -1.22
CA MET A 205 1.13 -20.06 -1.60
C MET A 205 0.22 -20.83 -2.56
N GLY A 206 -0.95 -20.28 -2.88
CA GLY A 206 -1.92 -20.88 -3.78
C GLY A 206 -1.60 -20.72 -5.27
N PRO A 207 -2.35 -21.37 -6.14
CA PRO A 207 -2.25 -21.20 -7.59
C PRO A 207 -2.76 -19.80 -7.99
N SER A 208 -2.27 -19.30 -9.13
CA SER A 208 -2.76 -18.06 -9.72
C SER A 208 -3.98 -18.33 -10.59
N VAL A 209 -5.02 -17.55 -10.40
CA VAL A 209 -6.25 -17.57 -11.21
C VAL A 209 -6.33 -16.29 -12.02
N GLU A 210 -6.55 -16.40 -13.31
CA GLU A 210 -6.67 -15.26 -14.20
C GLU A 210 -8.02 -14.56 -13.98
N VAL A 211 -7.96 -13.24 -13.82
CA VAL A 211 -9.13 -12.36 -13.67
C VAL A 211 -9.43 -11.65 -15.00
N ALA A 212 -8.36 -11.28 -15.73
CA ALA A 212 -8.46 -10.58 -17.01
C ALA A 212 -7.19 -10.75 -17.87
#